data_dabbc5924e8d424e842fe65f829ba2d3
#
_entry.id   dabbc5924e8d424e842fe65f829ba2d3
#
_cell.length_a   1.000
_cell.length_b   1.000
_cell.length_c   1.000
_cell.angle_alpha   90.00
_cell.angle_beta   90.00
_cell.angle_gamma   90.00
#
_symmetry.space_group_name_H-M   'P 1'
#
loop_
_entity.id
_entity.type
_entity.pdbx_description
1 polymer ?
#
loop_
_entity_poly.entity_id
_entity_poly.type
_entity_poly.pdbx_seq_one_letter_code
_entity_poly.pdbx_strand_id
1 'polypeptide(L)'
;MSRAALAIPLLLMLAACAGTGDRTSPPTATPPASPAVTATAAVSPSPTDAAERPSGSATPVGLEEAPVTNVVDGDTIDVLIEGRELRVRYIGIDTPETVDPRRPVGCFGREASERNRQLVEGRSVGLEQDVSETDQFGRLLRYVWVDGQMVNAALIEEGYATAATFPPDVKYADLFASLQGQAREADRGLWSACATPEPPPTTDGACDFSGSDEPVIKGNISLRTGEKIYHVPGGEYYDQTVIDEVKGERWFCTEAGAVAAGWRKSKR
;
A
#
# COMPACT_ATOMS: atom_id res chain seq x y z
N MET A 1 -17.01 48.78 -30.79
CA MET A 1 -17.84 48.30 -31.91
C MET A 1 -18.17 46.85 -31.67
N SER A 2 -19.32 46.64 -31.40
CA SER A 2 -20.42 45.69 -31.59
C SER A 2 -20.33 44.39 -30.83
N ARG A 3 -21.28 44.30 -29.91
CA ARG A 3 -21.80 43.14 -29.21
C ARG A 3 -22.57 42.23 -30.18
N ALA A 4 -22.49 40.92 -29.94
CA ALA A 4 -23.58 40.02 -30.34
C ALA A 4 -23.73 38.94 -29.25
N ALA A 5 -24.81 39.02 -28.51
CA ALA A 5 -25.32 37.99 -27.62
C ALA A 5 -26.20 37.04 -28.45
N LEU A 6 -26.05 35.73 -28.26
CA LEU A 6 -26.98 34.70 -28.77
C LEU A 6 -27.57 33.95 -27.57
N ALA A 7 -28.88 34.17 -27.38
CA ALA A 7 -29.71 33.43 -26.46
C ALA A 7 -30.33 32.21 -27.20
N ILE A 8 -30.38 31.07 -26.59
CA ILE A 8 -31.09 29.85 -27.05
C ILE A 8 -32.11 29.45 -25.98
N PRO A 9 -33.36 29.14 -26.36
CA PRO A 9 -34.48 28.98 -25.41
C PRO A 9 -34.59 27.59 -24.85
N LEU A 10 -35.09 27.58 -23.63
CA LEU A 10 -35.55 26.45 -22.81
C LEU A 10 -36.79 25.83 -23.44
N LEU A 11 -36.77 24.51 -23.74
CA LEU A 11 -37.98 23.75 -24.13
C LEU A 11 -38.33 22.76 -22.99
N LEU A 12 -39.46 23.07 -22.34
CA LEU A 12 -40.11 22.30 -21.31
C LEU A 12 -41.01 21.26 -22.00
N MET A 13 -40.85 19.97 -21.73
CA MET A 13 -41.80 18.93 -22.08
C MET A 13 -42.28 18.24 -20.81
N LEU A 14 -43.51 18.56 -20.40
CA LEU A 14 -44.34 17.77 -19.49
C LEU A 14 -44.95 16.61 -20.27
N ALA A 15 -44.86 15.40 -19.75
CA ALA A 15 -45.78 14.31 -20.10
C ALA A 15 -46.22 13.62 -18.83
N ALA A 16 -47.49 13.85 -18.49
CA ALA A 16 -48.25 13.12 -17.48
C ALA A 16 -48.87 11.88 -18.12
N CYS A 17 -48.77 10.71 -17.47
CA CYS A 17 -49.66 9.59 -17.71
C CYS A 17 -50.13 9.03 -16.36
N ALA A 18 -51.42 9.25 -16.08
CA ALA A 18 -52.16 8.60 -15.04
C ALA A 18 -52.58 7.19 -15.51
N GLY A 19 -52.36 6.21 -14.65
CA GLY A 19 -52.84 4.82 -14.82
C GLY A 19 -53.41 4.32 -13.52
N THR A 20 -54.75 4.33 -13.42
CA THR A 20 -55.58 3.69 -12.38
C THR A 20 -55.64 2.17 -12.62
N GLY A 21 -55.46 1.35 -11.57
CA GLY A 21 -55.56 -0.11 -11.65
C GLY A 21 -55.54 -0.76 -10.27
N ASP A 22 -56.69 -0.85 -9.72
CA ASP A 22 -57.40 -1.94 -9.00
C ASP A 22 -56.68 -2.69 -7.87
N ARG A 23 -57.34 -2.59 -6.71
CA ARG A 23 -57.04 -3.34 -5.48
C ARG A 23 -57.73 -4.69 -5.54
N THR A 24 -56.98 -5.78 -5.49
CA THR A 24 -57.49 -7.09 -5.10
C THR A 24 -56.60 -7.68 -4.01
N SER A 25 -57.12 -7.72 -2.80
CA SER A 25 -56.51 -8.39 -1.65
C SER A 25 -56.68 -9.91 -1.76
N PRO A 26 -55.71 -10.73 -1.53
CA PRO A 26 -55.90 -12.17 -1.34
C PRO A 26 -56.28 -12.52 0.12
N PRO A 27 -56.93 -13.67 0.35
CA PRO A 27 -57.55 -14.02 1.62
C PRO A 27 -56.54 -14.50 2.67
N THR A 28 -56.85 -14.19 3.91
CA THR A 28 -56.21 -14.63 5.14
C THR A 28 -56.27 -16.15 5.29
N ALA A 29 -55.12 -16.82 5.26
CA ALA A 29 -55.02 -18.24 5.64
C ALA A 29 -54.62 -18.35 7.11
N THR A 30 -55.42 -19.01 7.90
CA THR A 30 -55.22 -19.38 9.30
C THR A 30 -54.12 -20.47 9.39
N PRO A 31 -53.12 -20.35 10.25
CA PRO A 31 -52.12 -21.42 10.46
C PRO A 31 -52.69 -22.55 11.35
N PRO A 32 -52.35 -23.81 11.08
CA PRO A 32 -52.70 -24.91 11.98
C PRO A 32 -51.76 -24.97 13.19
N ALA A 33 -52.34 -25.46 14.31
CA ALA A 33 -51.69 -25.59 15.61
C ALA A 33 -50.44 -26.49 15.59
N SER A 34 -49.41 -26.01 16.28
CA SER A 34 -48.14 -26.67 16.56
C SER A 34 -48.29 -27.83 17.56
N PRO A 35 -47.64 -28.96 17.39
CA PRO A 35 -47.39 -29.87 18.51
C PRO A 35 -46.18 -29.43 19.29
N ALA A 36 -46.30 -29.43 20.60
CA ALA A 36 -45.22 -29.21 21.58
C ALA A 36 -44.11 -30.24 21.41
N VAL A 37 -42.90 -29.81 21.09
CA VAL A 37 -41.71 -30.62 21.17
C VAL A 37 -40.91 -30.20 22.40
N THR A 38 -40.67 -31.18 23.23
CA THR A 38 -39.90 -31.18 24.47
C THR A 38 -38.51 -30.54 24.26
N ALA A 39 -38.23 -29.49 25.03
CA ALA A 39 -36.93 -28.84 25.04
C ALA A 39 -35.86 -29.78 25.58
N THR A 40 -35.03 -30.31 24.70
CA THR A 40 -33.72 -30.88 25.07
C THR A 40 -32.75 -29.73 25.15
N ALA A 41 -32.14 -29.51 26.30
CA ALA A 41 -31.13 -28.50 26.55
C ALA A 41 -29.97 -28.65 25.57
N ALA A 42 -29.90 -27.77 24.60
CA ALA A 42 -28.72 -27.60 23.75
C ALA A 42 -27.67 -26.87 24.59
N VAL A 43 -26.58 -27.56 24.86
CA VAL A 43 -25.33 -27.00 25.37
C VAL A 43 -24.87 -25.95 24.36
N SER A 44 -24.90 -24.67 24.77
CA SER A 44 -24.25 -23.61 24.02
C SER A 44 -22.75 -23.91 23.87
N PRO A 45 -22.17 -23.94 22.68
CA PRO A 45 -20.73 -23.91 22.59
C PRO A 45 -20.27 -22.52 23.07
N SER A 46 -19.42 -22.49 24.08
CA SER A 46 -18.64 -21.33 24.48
C SER A 46 -17.95 -20.75 23.23
N PRO A 47 -17.93 -19.43 23.05
CA PRO A 47 -17.10 -18.81 22.04
C PRO A 47 -15.65 -18.81 22.56
N THR A 48 -14.94 -19.91 22.36
CA THR A 48 -13.49 -20.00 22.53
C THR A 48 -12.93 -20.24 21.14
N ASP A 49 -12.64 -19.19 20.46
CA ASP A 49 -11.56 -18.90 19.52
C ASP A 49 -11.78 -17.49 18.92
N ALA A 50 -11.70 -16.49 19.81
CA ALA A 50 -11.17 -15.23 19.36
C ALA A 50 -9.68 -15.53 19.12
N ALA A 51 -9.29 -15.70 17.86
CA ALA A 51 -7.89 -15.68 17.47
C ALA A 51 -7.28 -14.44 18.13
N GLU A 52 -6.44 -14.70 19.12
CA GLU A 52 -5.64 -13.70 19.82
C GLU A 52 -4.84 -12.98 18.73
N ARG A 53 -5.32 -11.81 18.28
CA ARG A 53 -4.48 -10.90 17.53
C ARG A 53 -3.21 -10.78 18.34
N PRO A 54 -2.02 -10.88 17.73
CA PRO A 54 -0.79 -10.54 18.43
C PRO A 54 -1.00 -9.12 18.95
N SER A 55 -1.30 -9.02 20.25
CA SER A 55 -1.50 -7.75 20.92
C SER A 55 -0.22 -6.97 20.73
N GLY A 56 -0.34 -5.88 19.99
CA GLY A 56 0.71 -4.93 19.77
C GLY A 56 1.43 -4.67 21.07
N SER A 57 2.71 -4.46 20.97
CA SER A 57 3.59 -4.08 22.07
C SER A 57 2.86 -3.12 23.01
N ALA A 58 2.87 -3.41 24.31
CA ALA A 58 2.27 -2.52 25.29
C ALA A 58 2.85 -1.11 25.07
N THR A 59 1.98 -0.09 25.07
CA THR A 59 2.42 1.32 24.92
C THR A 59 3.56 1.59 25.89
N PRO A 60 4.71 2.07 25.43
CA PRO A 60 5.80 2.45 26.32
C PRO A 60 5.36 3.49 27.33
N VAL A 61 5.86 3.41 28.56
CA VAL A 61 5.55 4.37 29.62
C VAL A 61 6.48 5.60 29.47
N GLY A 62 5.91 6.80 29.56
CA GLY A 62 6.70 8.04 29.57
C GLY A 62 7.11 8.55 28.20
N LEU A 63 6.28 8.30 27.18
CA LEU A 63 6.48 8.90 25.85
C LEU A 63 6.41 10.45 25.93
N GLU A 64 7.18 11.11 25.08
CA GLU A 64 7.02 12.54 24.85
C GLU A 64 5.74 12.79 24.04
N GLU A 65 4.78 13.48 24.64
CA GLU A 65 3.51 13.81 23.99
C GLU A 65 3.61 15.11 23.21
N ALA A 66 3.21 15.10 21.94
CA ALA A 66 3.24 16.27 21.09
C ALA A 66 2.01 16.36 20.18
N PRO A 67 1.34 17.54 20.09
CA PRO A 67 0.26 17.74 19.13
C PRO A 67 0.79 17.75 17.69
N VAL A 68 0.10 17.06 16.79
CA VAL A 68 0.39 17.09 15.36
C VAL A 68 -0.12 18.38 14.75
N THR A 69 0.77 19.12 14.09
CA THR A 69 0.44 20.39 13.40
C THR A 69 0.20 20.20 11.92
N ASN A 70 0.86 19.20 11.30
CA ASN A 70 0.73 18.92 9.88
C ASN A 70 1.08 17.45 9.55
N VAL A 71 0.46 16.88 8.54
CA VAL A 71 0.83 15.59 7.97
C VAL A 71 1.46 15.84 6.61
N VAL A 72 2.76 15.56 6.50
CA VAL A 72 3.56 15.82 5.30
C VAL A 72 3.30 14.76 4.24
N ASP A 73 3.44 13.47 4.63
CA ASP A 73 3.22 12.30 3.79
C ASP A 73 2.86 11.05 4.63
N GLY A 74 3.03 9.87 4.06
CA GLY A 74 2.65 8.61 4.72
C GLY A 74 3.48 8.23 5.94
N ASP A 75 4.68 8.78 6.12
CA ASP A 75 5.60 8.44 7.21
C ASP A 75 6.34 9.65 7.82
N THR A 76 5.81 10.85 7.55
CA THR A 76 6.39 12.10 8.03
C THR A 76 5.30 13.07 8.50
N ILE A 77 5.46 13.60 9.72
CA ILE A 77 4.56 14.60 10.30
C ILE A 77 5.35 15.78 10.86
N ASP A 78 4.67 16.90 11.07
CA ASP A 78 5.18 18.02 11.87
C ASP A 78 4.42 18.04 13.19
N VAL A 79 5.15 18.24 14.29
CA VAL A 79 4.63 18.26 15.67
C VAL A 79 5.10 19.51 16.42
N LEU A 80 4.38 19.91 17.44
CA LEU A 80 4.75 21.05 18.29
C LEU A 80 5.36 20.56 19.60
N ILE A 81 6.67 20.79 19.81
CA ILE A 81 7.40 20.47 21.04
C ILE A 81 7.98 21.77 21.60
N GLU A 82 7.69 22.09 22.86
CA GLU A 82 8.18 23.31 23.54
C GLU A 82 7.97 24.60 22.72
N GLY A 83 6.84 24.69 22.00
CA GLY A 83 6.50 25.86 21.17
C GLY A 83 7.26 25.95 19.84
N ARG A 84 8.01 24.93 19.46
CA ARG A 84 8.70 24.82 18.18
C ARG A 84 8.08 23.72 17.32
N GLU A 85 7.85 24.00 16.06
CA GLU A 85 7.44 22.99 15.10
C GLU A 85 8.64 22.19 14.65
N LEU A 86 8.58 20.87 14.83
CA LEU A 86 9.65 19.93 14.50
C LEU A 86 9.10 18.84 13.58
N ARG A 87 9.91 18.45 12.60
CA ARG A 87 9.57 17.37 11.67
C ARG A 87 9.99 16.02 12.22
N VAL A 88 9.06 15.07 12.20
CA VAL A 88 9.26 13.68 12.64
C VAL A 88 9.20 12.76 11.44
N ARG A 89 10.24 11.94 11.23
CA ARG A 89 10.27 10.81 10.30
C ARG A 89 10.08 9.52 11.08
N TYR A 90 9.15 8.71 10.64
CA TYR A 90 8.85 7.45 11.30
C TYR A 90 9.97 6.45 11.12
N ILE A 91 10.45 5.84 12.23
CA ILE A 91 11.50 4.82 12.21
C ILE A 91 10.93 3.51 11.65
N GLY A 92 11.75 2.80 10.87
CA GLY A 92 11.52 1.40 10.51
C GLY A 92 10.49 1.17 9.41
N ILE A 93 9.95 2.23 8.81
CA ILE A 93 9.01 2.14 7.70
C ILE A 93 9.36 3.08 6.56
N ASP A 94 8.88 2.76 5.37
CA ASP A 94 8.95 3.60 4.19
C ASP A 94 7.64 3.54 3.43
N THR A 95 7.11 4.72 3.07
CA THR A 95 5.89 4.85 2.27
C THR A 95 6.21 5.32 0.86
N PRO A 96 5.37 5.01 -0.15
CA PRO A 96 5.61 5.50 -1.50
C PRO A 96 5.64 7.03 -1.54
N GLU A 97 6.62 7.59 -2.25
CA GLU A 97 6.89 9.03 -2.34
C GLU A 97 5.71 9.83 -2.88
N THR A 98 5.39 10.96 -2.25
CA THR A 98 4.29 11.84 -2.67
C THR A 98 4.67 13.31 -2.80
N VAL A 99 5.77 13.74 -2.20
CA VAL A 99 6.12 15.17 -2.07
C VAL A 99 7.36 15.60 -2.84
N ASP A 100 8.21 14.70 -3.35
CA ASP A 100 9.36 15.07 -4.19
C ASP A 100 8.89 15.50 -5.59
N PRO A 101 8.97 16.81 -5.95
CA PRO A 101 8.48 17.30 -7.25
C PRO A 101 9.27 16.75 -8.45
N ARG A 102 10.42 16.11 -8.20
CA ARG A 102 11.28 15.53 -9.24
C ARG A 102 10.90 14.08 -9.57
N ARG A 103 9.99 13.47 -8.79
CA ARG A 103 9.53 12.10 -8.96
C ARG A 103 8.02 12.06 -9.16
N PRO A 104 7.52 11.12 -9.97
CA PRO A 104 6.08 10.88 -9.98
C PRO A 104 5.64 10.39 -8.61
N VAL A 105 4.40 10.68 -8.25
CA VAL A 105 3.79 10.12 -7.04
C VAL A 105 3.86 8.59 -7.12
N GLY A 106 4.43 7.97 -6.09
CA GLY A 106 4.54 6.52 -5.99
C GLY A 106 3.17 5.85 -5.98
N CYS A 107 3.10 4.64 -6.54
CA CYS A 107 1.88 3.85 -6.46
C CYS A 107 1.45 3.71 -5.00
N PHE A 108 0.18 3.93 -4.70
CA PHE A 108 -0.41 3.91 -3.35
C PHE A 108 0.12 4.98 -2.38
N GLY A 109 0.88 5.97 -2.84
CA GLY A 109 1.46 7.00 -1.97
C GLY A 109 0.41 7.96 -1.41
N ARG A 110 -0.59 8.35 -2.21
CA ARG A 110 -1.67 9.23 -1.75
C ARG A 110 -2.53 8.55 -0.70
N GLU A 111 -2.82 7.29 -0.88
CA GLU A 111 -3.56 6.45 0.04
C GLU A 111 -2.80 6.30 1.38
N ALA A 112 -1.49 6.11 1.32
CA ALA A 112 -0.63 6.06 2.51
C ALA A 112 -0.64 7.40 3.28
N SER A 113 -0.49 8.53 2.58
CA SER A 113 -0.56 9.87 3.19
C SER A 113 -1.92 10.14 3.81
N GLU A 114 -3.00 9.75 3.13
CA GLU A 114 -4.36 9.91 3.65
C GLU A 114 -4.62 9.01 4.87
N ARG A 115 -4.09 7.78 4.85
CA ARG A 115 -4.21 6.88 6.00
C ARG A 115 -3.45 7.40 7.22
N ASN A 116 -2.22 7.90 7.03
CA ASN A 116 -1.48 8.56 8.09
C ASN A 116 -2.27 9.75 8.67
N ARG A 117 -2.84 10.59 7.80
CA ARG A 117 -3.70 11.71 8.21
C ARG A 117 -4.86 11.26 9.09
N GLN A 118 -5.59 10.22 8.71
CA GLN A 118 -6.69 9.67 9.50
C GLN A 118 -6.25 9.18 10.88
N LEU A 119 -5.03 8.66 11.00
CA LEU A 119 -4.49 8.15 12.26
C LEU A 119 -4.08 9.27 13.22
N VAL A 120 -3.48 10.36 12.71
CA VAL A 120 -2.76 11.32 13.56
C VAL A 120 -3.25 12.78 13.47
N GLU A 121 -3.99 13.19 12.43
CA GLU A 121 -4.38 14.61 12.26
C GLU A 121 -5.26 15.10 13.40
N GLY A 122 -4.89 16.25 13.95
CA GLY A 122 -5.62 16.89 15.07
C GLY A 122 -5.49 16.15 16.40
N ARG A 123 -4.57 15.20 16.51
CA ARG A 123 -4.31 14.44 17.74
C ARG A 123 -3.00 14.84 18.39
N SER A 124 -2.84 14.47 19.66
CA SER A 124 -1.55 14.39 20.33
C SER A 124 -0.99 12.98 20.11
N VAL A 125 0.29 12.87 19.80
CA VAL A 125 0.99 11.61 19.56
C VAL A 125 2.08 11.42 20.59
N GLY A 126 2.26 10.17 21.05
CA GLY A 126 3.41 9.76 21.84
C GLY A 126 4.60 9.48 20.94
N LEU A 127 5.73 10.08 21.23
CA LEU A 127 6.97 9.96 20.47
C LEU A 127 7.97 9.10 21.20
N GLU A 128 8.32 7.95 20.63
CA GLU A 128 9.29 7.02 21.17
C GLU A 128 10.59 7.08 20.36
N GLN A 129 11.69 7.44 21.02
CA GLN A 129 13.03 7.40 20.44
C GLN A 129 13.60 5.99 20.51
N ASP A 130 14.42 5.61 19.52
CA ASP A 130 15.29 4.43 19.59
C ASP A 130 16.71 4.89 19.96
N VAL A 131 17.69 4.68 19.12
CA VAL A 131 19.08 5.06 19.36
C VAL A 131 19.38 6.46 18.84
N SER A 132 18.98 6.74 17.61
CA SER A 132 19.24 8.01 16.93
C SER A 132 18.23 9.08 17.30
N GLU A 133 18.70 10.31 17.51
CA GLU A 133 17.83 11.46 17.74
C GLU A 133 17.22 12.00 16.45
N THR A 134 18.10 12.22 15.45
CA THR A 134 17.72 12.83 14.17
C THR A 134 18.39 12.12 13.01
N ASP A 135 17.84 12.29 11.82
CA ASP A 135 18.51 11.92 10.59
C ASP A 135 19.45 13.02 10.06
N GLN A 136 20.09 12.75 8.92
CA GLN A 136 21.02 13.70 8.27
C GLN A 136 20.35 15.01 7.79
N PHE A 137 19.03 15.05 7.75
CA PHE A 137 18.25 16.23 7.36
C PHE A 137 17.73 17.01 8.57
N GLY A 138 18.03 16.56 9.80
CA GLY A 138 17.58 17.18 11.05
C GLY A 138 16.13 16.83 11.43
N ARG A 139 15.51 15.83 10.82
CA ARG A 139 14.20 15.33 11.23
C ARG A 139 14.37 14.43 12.45
N LEU A 140 13.47 14.55 13.44
CA LEU A 140 13.41 13.63 14.57
C LEU A 140 13.07 12.22 14.08
N LEU A 141 13.77 11.22 14.58
CA LEU A 141 13.49 9.81 14.31
C LEU A 141 12.68 9.23 15.47
N ARG A 142 11.42 8.83 15.23
CA ARG A 142 10.51 8.33 16.28
C ARG A 142 9.64 7.18 15.79
N TYR A 143 9.31 6.28 16.71
CA TYR A 143 8.10 5.47 16.61
C TYR A 143 6.95 6.31 17.16
N VAL A 144 5.83 6.34 16.45
CA VAL A 144 4.70 7.22 16.75
C VAL A 144 3.53 6.40 17.29
N TRP A 145 2.96 6.87 18.39
CA TRP A 145 1.89 6.20 19.12
C TRP A 145 0.66 7.09 19.25
N VAL A 146 -0.53 6.52 19.05
CA VAL A 146 -1.82 7.19 19.24
C VAL A 146 -2.75 6.22 19.96
N ASP A 147 -3.33 6.65 21.06
CA ASP A 147 -4.31 5.86 21.84
C ASP A 147 -3.83 4.43 22.15
N GLY A 148 -2.55 4.25 22.39
CA GLY A 148 -1.96 2.93 22.69
C GLY A 148 -1.63 2.07 21.47
N GLN A 149 -1.85 2.57 20.26
CA GLN A 149 -1.52 1.90 19.00
C GLN A 149 -0.28 2.54 18.35
N MET A 150 0.66 1.71 17.91
CA MET A 150 1.81 2.19 17.13
C MET A 150 1.39 2.45 15.68
N VAL A 151 1.48 3.70 15.24
CA VAL A 151 1.11 4.12 13.89
C VAL A 151 1.99 3.46 12.83
N ASN A 152 3.31 3.36 13.09
CA ASN A 152 4.25 2.67 12.19
C ASN A 152 3.80 1.23 11.90
N ALA A 153 3.43 0.47 12.94
CA ALA A 153 2.97 -0.91 12.81
C ALA A 153 1.64 -1.00 12.06
N ALA A 154 0.69 -0.12 12.36
CA ALA A 154 -0.61 -0.08 11.69
C ALA A 154 -0.48 0.17 10.18
N LEU A 155 0.38 1.11 9.78
CA LEU A 155 0.63 1.41 8.35
C LEU A 155 1.21 0.21 7.60
N ILE A 156 2.12 -0.57 8.22
CA ILE A 156 2.65 -1.79 7.62
C ILE A 156 1.58 -2.89 7.55
N GLU A 157 0.90 -3.16 8.67
CA GLU A 157 -0.10 -4.23 8.77
C GLU A 157 -1.24 -4.05 7.76
N GLU A 158 -1.64 -2.80 7.53
CA GLU A 158 -2.69 -2.45 6.58
C GLU A 158 -2.18 -2.34 5.13
N GLY A 159 -0.86 -2.45 4.89
CA GLY A 159 -0.25 -2.41 3.56
C GLY A 159 -0.08 -0.99 2.99
N TYR A 160 0.06 0.04 3.83
CA TYR A 160 0.35 1.41 3.39
C TYR A 160 1.85 1.75 3.40
N ALA A 161 2.65 0.95 4.12
CA ALA A 161 4.09 1.11 4.22
C ALA A 161 4.82 -0.22 4.04
N THR A 162 6.10 -0.13 3.68
CA THR A 162 7.04 -1.25 3.72
C THR A 162 7.93 -1.15 4.96
N ALA A 163 8.40 -2.29 5.46
CA ALA A 163 9.42 -2.32 6.50
C ALA A 163 10.77 -1.88 5.92
N ALA A 164 11.42 -0.90 6.56
CA ALA A 164 12.69 -0.33 6.14
C ALA A 164 13.64 -0.20 7.34
N THR A 165 14.57 -1.12 7.47
CA THR A 165 15.47 -1.18 8.61
C THR A 165 16.75 -0.40 8.37
N PHE A 166 17.03 0.59 9.21
CA PHE A 166 18.23 1.42 9.17
C PHE A 166 18.94 1.37 10.54
N PRO A 167 19.97 0.53 10.71
CA PRO A 167 20.74 0.52 11.96
C PRO A 167 21.34 1.91 12.26
N PRO A 168 21.37 2.33 13.56
CA PRO A 168 21.15 1.50 14.74
C PRO A 168 19.70 1.37 15.21
N ASP A 169 18.72 2.03 14.55
CA ASP A 169 17.34 2.11 14.97
C ASP A 169 16.56 0.84 14.51
N VAL A 170 16.60 -0.22 15.34
CA VAL A 170 16.12 -1.55 14.95
C VAL A 170 15.14 -2.18 15.96
N LYS A 171 14.70 -1.44 16.97
CA LYS A 171 13.92 -1.95 18.09
C LYS A 171 12.72 -2.82 17.66
N TYR A 172 12.01 -2.44 16.63
CA TYR A 172 10.82 -3.13 16.14
C TYR A 172 11.00 -3.78 14.76
N ALA A 173 12.25 -3.99 14.32
CA ALA A 173 12.54 -4.51 12.96
C ALA A 173 11.87 -5.88 12.71
N ASP A 174 11.95 -6.82 13.65
CA ASP A 174 11.35 -8.16 13.52
C ASP A 174 9.81 -8.11 13.47
N LEU A 175 9.21 -7.23 14.29
CA LEU A 175 7.76 -7.00 14.27
C LEU A 175 7.33 -6.47 12.90
N PHE A 176 8.01 -5.46 12.38
CA PHE A 176 7.68 -4.85 11.09
C PHE A 176 7.86 -5.82 9.93
N ALA A 177 8.91 -6.63 9.95
CA ALA A 177 9.11 -7.68 8.96
C ALA A 177 7.97 -8.71 8.97
N SER A 178 7.52 -9.13 10.17
CA SER A 178 6.40 -10.05 10.34
C SER A 178 5.09 -9.46 9.83
N LEU A 179 4.77 -8.20 10.20
CA LEU A 179 3.56 -7.51 9.76
C LEU A 179 3.54 -7.32 8.24
N GLN A 180 4.68 -6.97 7.65
CA GLN A 180 4.80 -6.87 6.20
C GLN A 180 4.54 -8.22 5.52
N GLY A 181 5.08 -9.32 6.06
CA GLY A 181 4.81 -10.67 5.56
C GLY A 181 3.30 -10.95 5.51
N GLN A 182 2.61 -10.69 6.62
CA GLN A 182 1.16 -10.87 6.73
C GLN A 182 0.37 -9.95 5.77
N ALA A 183 0.80 -8.69 5.60
CA ALA A 183 0.16 -7.77 4.65
C ALA A 183 0.29 -8.25 3.21
N ARG A 184 1.48 -8.76 2.82
CA ARG A 184 1.73 -9.35 1.49
C ARG A 184 0.92 -10.62 1.24
N GLU A 185 0.90 -11.54 2.19
CA GLU A 185 0.14 -12.80 2.07
C GLU A 185 -1.38 -12.55 1.95
N ALA A 186 -1.86 -11.44 2.53
CA ALA A 186 -3.25 -11.03 2.49
C ALA A 186 -3.58 -10.03 1.37
N ASP A 187 -2.65 -9.74 0.46
CA ASP A 187 -2.78 -8.77 -0.64
C ASP A 187 -3.31 -7.40 -0.18
N ARG A 188 -2.86 -6.89 0.99
CA ARG A 188 -3.35 -5.63 1.53
C ARG A 188 -2.67 -4.42 0.89
N GLY A 189 -3.46 -3.37 0.63
CA GLY A 189 -2.96 -2.05 0.25
C GLY A 189 -2.05 -2.08 -0.97
N LEU A 190 -0.81 -1.59 -0.82
CA LEU A 190 0.20 -1.51 -1.89
C LEU A 190 0.51 -2.88 -2.52
N TRP A 191 0.36 -3.97 -1.75
CA TRP A 191 0.66 -5.33 -2.23
C TRP A 191 -0.35 -5.83 -3.26
N SER A 192 -1.59 -5.36 -3.20
CA SER A 192 -2.62 -5.59 -4.21
C SER A 192 -2.60 -4.49 -5.28
N ALA A 193 -2.65 -3.21 -4.86
CA ALA A 193 -2.84 -2.08 -5.77
C ALA A 193 -1.63 -1.79 -6.66
N CYS A 194 -0.41 -2.08 -6.15
CA CYS A 194 0.85 -1.84 -6.85
C CYS A 194 1.48 -3.14 -7.36
N ALA A 195 0.84 -4.28 -7.12
CA ALA A 195 1.25 -5.48 -7.81
C ALA A 195 1.19 -5.16 -9.30
N THR A 196 2.35 -5.07 -9.94
CA THR A 196 2.39 -5.19 -11.40
C THR A 196 1.64 -6.48 -11.68
N PRO A 197 0.62 -6.49 -12.55
CA PRO A 197 0.00 -7.74 -12.95
C PRO A 197 1.16 -8.67 -13.31
N GLU A 198 1.28 -9.78 -12.61
CA GLU A 198 2.24 -10.80 -13.01
C GLU A 198 1.97 -11.03 -14.49
N PRO A 199 2.94 -10.72 -15.38
CA PRO A 199 2.67 -10.91 -16.79
C PRO A 199 2.18 -12.35 -16.92
N PRO A 200 1.10 -12.63 -17.69
CA PRO A 200 0.60 -13.98 -17.84
C PRO A 200 1.81 -14.85 -18.13
N PRO A 201 1.89 -16.09 -17.63
CA PRO A 201 3.05 -16.94 -17.83
C PRO A 201 3.33 -16.95 -19.32
N THR A 202 4.23 -16.05 -19.70
CA THR A 202 4.59 -15.91 -21.11
C THR A 202 5.48 -17.09 -21.37
N THR A 203 5.07 -17.94 -22.28
CA THR A 203 5.86 -18.94 -22.95
C THR A 203 7.10 -18.35 -23.67
N ASP A 204 7.44 -17.11 -23.37
CA ASP A 204 8.40 -16.25 -24.06
C ASP A 204 9.81 -16.30 -23.46
N GLY A 205 10.19 -17.40 -22.81
CA GLY A 205 11.57 -17.59 -22.38
C GLY A 205 12.01 -16.73 -21.18
N ALA A 206 11.06 -16.14 -20.42
CA ALA A 206 11.36 -15.60 -19.10
C ALA A 206 11.74 -16.75 -18.17
N CYS A 207 12.80 -16.58 -17.40
CA CYS A 207 13.28 -17.63 -16.50
C CYS A 207 12.34 -17.82 -15.34
N ASP A 208 11.90 -19.05 -15.10
CA ASP A 208 11.32 -19.43 -13.83
C ASP A 208 12.45 -19.68 -12.83
N PHE A 209 12.62 -18.75 -11.90
CA PHE A 209 13.65 -18.85 -10.85
C PHE A 209 13.38 -19.92 -9.81
N SER A 210 12.27 -20.63 -9.89
CA SER A 210 11.95 -21.79 -9.04
C SER A 210 12.64 -23.08 -9.49
N GLY A 211 13.26 -23.08 -10.68
CA GLY A 211 13.96 -24.22 -11.29
C GLY A 211 15.49 -24.06 -11.32
N SER A 212 16.17 -25.11 -11.72
CA SER A 212 17.63 -25.22 -11.81
C SER A 212 18.27 -24.43 -12.96
N ASP A 213 17.49 -23.66 -13.73
CA ASP A 213 17.99 -22.91 -14.88
C ASP A 213 18.41 -21.52 -14.42
N GLU A 214 19.73 -21.29 -14.28
CA GLU A 214 20.25 -19.97 -14.00
C GLU A 214 19.94 -19.01 -15.15
N PRO A 215 19.40 -17.80 -14.85
CA PRO A 215 19.19 -16.79 -15.87
C PRO A 215 20.53 -16.28 -16.37
N VAL A 216 20.76 -16.42 -17.66
CA VAL A 216 22.07 -16.13 -18.26
C VAL A 216 22.11 -14.84 -19.07
N ILE A 217 20.95 -14.22 -19.33
CA ILE A 217 20.86 -13.03 -20.19
C ILE A 217 20.30 -11.86 -19.40
N LYS A 218 21.06 -10.76 -19.38
CA LYS A 218 20.74 -9.54 -18.66
C LYS A 218 20.09 -8.53 -19.59
N GLY A 219 18.85 -8.10 -19.31
CA GLY A 219 18.16 -7.06 -20.07
C GLY A 219 18.08 -5.76 -19.28
N ASN A 220 18.82 -4.72 -19.70
CA ASN A 220 18.82 -3.41 -19.07
C ASN A 220 18.23 -2.32 -19.98
N ILE A 221 17.73 -1.24 -19.37
CA ILE A 221 17.19 -0.08 -20.07
C ILE A 221 18.21 1.05 -20.04
N SER A 222 18.65 1.48 -21.22
CA SER A 222 19.61 2.57 -21.35
C SER A 222 19.08 3.84 -20.72
N LEU A 223 19.74 4.35 -19.70
CA LEU A 223 19.38 5.60 -19.02
C LEU A 223 19.39 6.82 -19.98
N ARG A 224 20.18 6.76 -21.06
CA ARG A 224 20.32 7.85 -22.00
C ARG A 224 19.24 7.85 -23.09
N THR A 225 18.82 6.68 -23.56
CA THR A 225 17.94 6.53 -24.73
C THR A 225 16.60 5.87 -24.43
N GLY A 226 16.42 5.27 -23.27
CA GLY A 226 15.27 4.43 -22.93
C GLY A 226 15.21 3.11 -23.68
N GLU A 227 16.28 2.76 -24.41
CA GLU A 227 16.34 1.60 -25.29
C GLU A 227 16.54 0.32 -24.47
N LYS A 228 15.76 -0.71 -24.76
CA LYS A 228 15.85 -2.04 -24.14
C LYS A 228 16.97 -2.84 -24.80
N ILE A 229 18.00 -3.17 -24.04
CA ILE A 229 19.21 -3.83 -24.54
C ILE A 229 19.46 -5.10 -23.72
N TYR A 230 19.69 -6.24 -24.36
CA TYR A 230 20.12 -7.43 -23.64
C TYR A 230 21.60 -7.76 -23.87
N HIS A 231 22.21 -8.34 -22.85
CA HIS A 231 23.61 -8.75 -22.80
C HIS A 231 23.69 -10.26 -22.54
N VAL A 232 24.56 -10.93 -23.29
CA VAL A 232 24.81 -12.36 -23.14
C VAL A 232 26.09 -12.57 -22.33
N PRO A 233 26.26 -13.72 -21.63
CA PRO A 233 27.49 -14.08 -20.95
C PRO A 233 28.70 -13.97 -21.89
N GLY A 234 29.79 -13.41 -21.40
CA GLY A 234 31.01 -13.17 -22.17
C GLY A 234 30.95 -11.94 -23.08
N GLY A 235 29.83 -11.21 -23.12
CA GLY A 235 29.76 -9.91 -23.80
C GLY A 235 30.53 -8.82 -23.01
N GLU A 236 31.07 -7.81 -23.72
CA GLU A 236 31.94 -6.75 -23.15
C GLU A 236 31.32 -6.06 -21.91
N TYR A 237 30.01 -5.88 -21.88
CA TYR A 237 29.31 -5.17 -20.80
C TYR A 237 28.51 -6.09 -19.88
N TYR A 238 28.57 -7.41 -20.08
CA TYR A 238 27.75 -8.36 -19.32
C TYR A 238 28.02 -8.28 -17.80
N ASP A 239 29.29 -8.34 -17.40
CA ASP A 239 29.65 -8.35 -15.97
C ASP A 239 29.38 -7.01 -15.29
N GLN A 240 29.44 -5.92 -16.04
CA GLN A 240 29.20 -4.56 -15.55
C GLN A 240 27.70 -4.21 -15.48
N THR A 241 26.84 -4.97 -16.18
CA THR A 241 25.40 -4.74 -16.21
C THR A 241 24.79 -5.28 -14.93
N VAL A 242 24.17 -4.41 -14.16
CA VAL A 242 23.34 -4.75 -13.00
C VAL A 242 21.89 -4.61 -13.43
N ILE A 243 21.04 -5.57 -13.08
CA ILE A 243 19.61 -5.56 -13.39
C ILE A 243 18.85 -4.90 -12.26
N ASP A 244 18.08 -3.89 -12.60
CA ASP A 244 17.17 -3.17 -11.70
C ASP A 244 15.72 -3.45 -12.13
N GLU A 245 15.13 -4.46 -11.53
CA GLU A 245 13.77 -4.92 -11.87
C GLU A 245 12.70 -3.84 -11.62
N VAL A 246 12.95 -2.93 -10.68
CA VAL A 246 12.05 -1.79 -10.39
C VAL A 246 11.94 -0.84 -11.59
N LYS A 247 13.01 -0.74 -12.38
CA LYS A 247 13.03 0.04 -13.64
C LYS A 247 12.45 -0.70 -14.84
N GLY A 248 11.96 -1.93 -14.64
CA GLY A 248 11.46 -2.79 -15.71
C GLY A 248 12.58 -3.53 -16.46
N GLU A 249 13.80 -3.54 -15.91
CA GLU A 249 14.89 -4.39 -16.35
C GLU A 249 14.64 -5.82 -15.89
N ARG A 250 15.13 -6.83 -16.63
CA ARG A 250 14.86 -8.22 -16.26
C ARG A 250 15.89 -9.20 -16.83
N TRP A 251 15.84 -10.40 -16.28
CA TRP A 251 16.62 -11.53 -16.73
C TRP A 251 15.86 -12.36 -17.78
N PHE A 252 16.59 -13.01 -18.70
CA PHE A 252 16.06 -13.94 -19.67
C PHE A 252 16.88 -15.23 -19.70
N CYS A 253 16.22 -16.36 -19.96
CA CYS A 253 16.89 -17.66 -20.14
C CYS A 253 17.45 -17.85 -21.52
N THR A 254 16.85 -17.23 -22.54
CA THR A 254 17.26 -17.37 -23.93
C THR A 254 17.29 -16.02 -24.65
N GLU A 255 18.16 -15.91 -25.68
CA GLU A 255 18.16 -14.73 -26.55
C GLU A 255 16.83 -14.57 -27.31
N ALA A 256 16.21 -15.70 -27.69
CA ALA A 256 14.91 -15.68 -28.36
C ALA A 256 13.83 -15.06 -27.49
N GLY A 257 13.82 -15.36 -26.17
CA GLY A 257 12.92 -14.76 -25.22
C GLY A 257 13.15 -13.26 -25.05
N ALA A 258 14.40 -12.83 -25.01
CA ALA A 258 14.73 -11.41 -24.96
C ALA A 258 14.24 -10.65 -26.20
N VAL A 259 14.45 -11.23 -27.40
CA VAL A 259 13.99 -10.65 -28.66
C VAL A 259 12.46 -10.61 -28.76
N ALA A 260 11.76 -11.69 -28.36
CA ALA A 260 10.30 -11.76 -28.34
C ALA A 260 9.70 -10.69 -27.40
N ALA A 261 10.39 -10.39 -26.28
CA ALA A 261 10.01 -9.35 -25.36
C ALA A 261 10.38 -7.91 -25.81
N GLY A 262 10.86 -7.74 -27.04
CA GLY A 262 11.18 -6.45 -27.65
C GLY A 262 12.53 -5.86 -27.24
N TRP A 263 13.47 -6.71 -26.79
CA TRP A 263 14.84 -6.31 -26.46
C TRP A 263 15.77 -6.56 -27.63
N ARG A 264 16.70 -5.67 -27.88
CA ARG A 264 17.76 -5.89 -28.89
C ARG A 264 19.07 -6.31 -28.25
N LYS A 265 19.87 -7.04 -28.98
CA LYS A 265 21.22 -7.43 -28.54
C LYS A 265 22.12 -6.21 -28.38
N SER A 266 22.97 -6.23 -27.36
CA SER A 266 24.10 -5.29 -27.26
C SER A 266 24.98 -5.37 -28.50
N LYS A 267 25.48 -4.22 -28.96
CA LYS A 267 26.33 -4.17 -30.15
C LYS A 267 27.76 -4.61 -29.88
N ARG A 268 28.11 -4.80 -28.63
CA ARG A 268 29.45 -5.24 -28.16
C ARG A 268 29.32 -6.14 -26.95
#